data_daebe50f240aa6d86215c6bd58787431
#
_entry.id   daebe50f240aa6d86215c6bd58787431
#
_cell.length_a   1.000
_cell.length_b   1.000
_cell.length_c   1.000
_cell.angle_alpha   90.00
_cell.angle_beta   90.00
_cell.angle_gamma   90.00
#
_symmetry.space_group_name_H-M   'P 1'
#
loop_
_entity.id
_entity.type
_entity.pdbx_description
1 polymer ?
#
loop_
_entity_poly.entity_id
_entity_poly.type
_entity_poly.pdbx_seq_one_letter_code
_entity_poly.pdbx_strand_id
1 'polypeptide(L)'
;MAHFAEIDENGIVLRVLVVDNAQESNGQDFLANTLGLGGTWVKTSYNTVGGVHSNGGTPLRKNYAGIGYTYDSDRDAFIPPKPFASWTLDEDSCLWDAPVAYPTDGAMYTWNEETTSWDLVPTE
;
A
#
# COMPACT_ATOMS: atom_id res chain seq x y z
N MET A 1 -1.33 4.72 -18.51
CA MET A 1 -1.83 5.74 -17.59
C MET A 1 -1.06 5.67 -16.28
N ALA A 2 -0.85 6.80 -15.64
CA ALA A 2 -0.12 6.86 -14.38
C ALA A 2 -1.07 7.14 -13.22
N HIS A 3 -0.76 6.60 -12.05
CA HIS A 3 -1.55 6.79 -10.84
C HIS A 3 -0.74 7.63 -9.85
N PHE A 4 -1.42 8.59 -9.22
CA PHE A 4 -0.81 9.47 -8.22
C PHE A 4 -1.67 9.50 -6.96
N ALA A 5 -1.03 9.32 -5.81
CA ALA A 5 -1.69 9.38 -4.51
C ALA A 5 -1.51 10.77 -3.91
N GLU A 6 -2.61 11.38 -3.50
CA GLU A 6 -2.55 12.60 -2.70
C GLU A 6 -2.31 12.22 -1.25
N ILE A 7 -1.28 12.83 -0.64
CA ILE A 7 -0.95 12.59 0.76
C ILE A 7 -1.11 13.87 1.56
N ASP A 8 -1.50 13.73 2.83
CA ASP A 8 -1.59 14.85 3.75
C ASP A 8 -0.22 15.15 4.40
N GLU A 9 -0.19 16.08 5.33
CA GLU A 9 1.04 16.49 6.03
C GLU A 9 1.69 15.36 6.84
N ASN A 10 0.93 14.32 7.17
CA ASN A 10 1.41 13.14 7.90
C ASN A 10 1.76 11.97 6.97
N GLY A 11 1.62 12.16 5.67
CA GLY A 11 1.87 11.11 4.69
C GLY A 11 0.71 10.14 4.48
N ILE A 12 -0.46 10.45 5.01
CA ILE A 12 -1.64 9.58 4.86
C ILE A 12 -2.28 9.83 3.50
N VAL A 13 -2.56 8.74 2.78
CA VAL A 13 -3.17 8.79 1.45
C VAL A 13 -4.64 9.19 1.58
N LEU A 14 -5.00 10.30 0.92
CA LEU A 14 -6.35 10.84 0.91
C LEU A 14 -7.16 10.32 -0.27
N ARG A 15 -6.52 10.18 -1.43
CA ARG A 15 -7.14 9.64 -2.65
C ARG A 15 -6.05 9.29 -3.67
N VAL A 16 -6.43 8.52 -4.67
CA VAL A 16 -5.56 8.18 -5.79
C VAL A 16 -6.26 8.56 -7.08
N LEU A 17 -5.58 9.31 -7.94
CA LEU A 17 -6.11 9.72 -9.23
C LEU A 17 -5.24 9.19 -10.37
N VAL A 18 -5.86 9.02 -11.53
CA VAL A 18 -5.20 8.59 -12.74
C VAL A 18 -4.92 9.79 -13.61
N VAL A 19 -3.71 9.90 -14.14
CA VAL A 19 -3.35 10.92 -15.13
C VAL A 19 -2.99 10.26 -16.46
N ASP A 20 -3.20 11.01 -17.55
CA ASP A 20 -2.85 10.57 -18.88
C ASP A 20 -1.33 10.36 -18.98
N ASN A 21 -0.92 9.44 -19.85
CA ASN A 21 0.50 9.18 -20.13
C ASN A 21 1.27 10.44 -20.50
N ALA A 22 0.63 11.37 -21.20
CA ALA A 22 1.24 12.65 -21.56
C ALA A 22 1.62 13.50 -20.35
N GLN A 23 1.01 13.26 -19.19
CA GLN A 23 1.24 14.02 -17.96
C GLN A 23 2.01 13.21 -16.90
N GLU A 24 2.48 12.01 -17.22
CA GLU A 24 3.10 11.13 -16.25
C GLU A 24 4.34 11.74 -15.60
N SER A 25 5.19 12.40 -16.36
CA SER A 25 6.44 12.96 -15.87
C SER A 25 6.26 14.22 -15.02
N ASN A 26 5.11 14.89 -15.16
CA ASN A 26 4.79 16.12 -14.41
C ASN A 26 3.48 16.01 -13.64
N GLY A 27 3.09 14.77 -13.25
CA GLY A 27 1.80 14.51 -12.61
C GLY A 27 1.56 15.33 -11.35
N GLN A 28 2.56 15.50 -10.50
CA GLN A 28 2.46 16.33 -9.30
C GLN A 28 2.06 17.76 -9.65
N ASP A 29 2.76 18.38 -10.58
CA ASP A 29 2.48 19.75 -11.01
C ASP A 29 1.13 19.83 -11.73
N PHE A 30 0.84 18.84 -12.59
CA PHE A 30 -0.42 18.81 -13.34
C PHE A 30 -1.62 18.77 -12.38
N LEU A 31 -1.60 17.87 -11.39
CA LEU A 31 -2.70 17.72 -10.45
C LEU A 31 -2.81 18.92 -9.49
N ALA A 32 -1.68 19.35 -8.93
CA ALA A 32 -1.70 20.41 -7.93
C ALA A 32 -1.97 21.78 -8.54
N ASN A 33 -1.38 22.10 -9.69
CA ASN A 33 -1.39 23.45 -10.25
C ASN A 33 -2.26 23.56 -11.50
N THR A 34 -2.10 22.68 -12.49
CA THR A 34 -2.85 22.79 -13.76
C THR A 34 -4.34 22.52 -13.55
N LEU A 35 -4.66 21.44 -12.80
CA LEU A 35 -6.04 21.15 -12.43
C LEU A 35 -6.50 21.93 -11.20
N GLY A 36 -5.58 22.58 -10.50
CA GLY A 36 -5.91 23.42 -9.34
C GLY A 36 -6.34 22.66 -8.11
N LEU A 37 -6.02 21.37 -8.00
CA LEU A 37 -6.42 20.56 -6.85
C LEU A 37 -5.57 20.83 -5.61
N GLY A 38 -4.39 21.43 -5.78
CA GLY A 38 -3.45 21.61 -4.69
C GLY A 38 -2.89 20.30 -4.18
N GLY A 39 -2.29 20.32 -3.00
CA GLY A 39 -1.82 19.12 -2.30
C GLY A 39 -0.47 18.59 -2.77
N THR A 40 -0.07 17.48 -2.18
CA THR A 40 1.15 16.76 -2.51
C THR A 40 0.77 15.41 -3.12
N TRP A 41 1.31 15.11 -4.29
CA TRP A 41 0.96 13.93 -5.06
C TRP A 41 2.21 13.07 -5.28
N VAL A 42 2.13 11.79 -4.95
CA VAL A 42 3.22 10.83 -5.08
C VAL A 42 2.80 9.74 -6.05
N LYS A 43 3.66 9.47 -7.04
CA LYS A 43 3.36 8.45 -8.04
C LYS A 43 3.32 7.06 -7.42
N THR A 44 2.32 6.26 -7.79
CA THR A 44 2.15 4.88 -7.36
C THR A 44 1.87 4.00 -8.59
N SER A 45 1.88 2.69 -8.41
CA SER A 45 1.61 1.75 -9.50
C SER A 45 0.67 0.64 -9.02
N TYR A 46 -0.48 0.50 -9.68
CA TYR A 46 -1.45 -0.53 -9.31
C TYR A 46 -0.95 -1.95 -9.60
N ASN A 47 0.17 -2.09 -10.31
CA ASN A 47 0.80 -3.39 -10.58
C ASN A 47 1.83 -3.79 -9.54
N THR A 48 2.07 -2.97 -8.51
CA THR A 48 3.10 -3.22 -7.51
C THR A 48 2.49 -3.61 -6.18
N VAL A 49 2.87 -4.78 -5.66
CA VAL A 49 2.47 -5.26 -4.33
C VAL A 49 3.64 -6.04 -3.73
N GLY A 50 3.98 -5.76 -2.47
CA GLY A 50 5.04 -6.47 -1.77
C GLY A 50 6.42 -6.29 -2.39
N GLY A 51 6.63 -5.20 -3.11
CA GLY A 51 7.89 -4.93 -3.79
C GLY A 51 8.04 -5.63 -5.12
N VAL A 52 6.95 -6.18 -5.67
CA VAL A 52 6.98 -6.93 -6.94
C VAL A 52 5.99 -6.32 -7.93
N HIS A 53 6.40 -6.16 -9.17
CA HIS A 53 5.52 -5.71 -10.25
C HIS A 53 4.89 -6.93 -10.93
N SER A 54 3.55 -6.98 -11.00
CA SER A 54 2.80 -8.14 -11.48
C SER A 54 3.07 -8.51 -12.93
N ASN A 55 3.47 -7.54 -13.76
CA ASN A 55 3.76 -7.76 -15.20
C ASN A 55 5.26 -7.80 -15.49
N GLY A 56 6.10 -7.97 -14.46
CA GLY A 56 7.55 -8.04 -14.63
C GLY A 56 8.24 -6.70 -14.90
N GLY A 57 7.52 -5.59 -14.74
CA GLY A 57 8.11 -4.25 -14.84
C GLY A 57 8.88 -3.86 -13.59
N THR A 58 9.25 -2.59 -13.49
CA THR A 58 9.93 -2.07 -12.31
C THR A 58 8.93 -1.80 -11.20
N PRO A 59 9.09 -2.42 -10.01
CA PRO A 59 8.23 -2.12 -8.86
C PRO A 59 8.38 -0.65 -8.45
N LEU A 60 7.28 -0.03 -8.04
CA LEU A 60 7.28 1.36 -7.60
C LEU A 60 6.74 1.47 -6.19
N ARG A 61 7.58 1.93 -5.25
CA ARG A 61 7.22 2.25 -3.86
C ARG A 61 6.50 1.12 -3.13
N LYS A 62 6.91 -0.12 -3.40
CA LYS A 62 6.55 -1.35 -2.70
C LYS A 62 5.10 -1.79 -2.88
N ASN A 63 4.13 -0.91 -2.70
CA ASN A 63 2.72 -1.27 -2.75
C ASN A 63 1.91 -0.19 -3.45
N TYR A 64 0.88 -0.60 -4.19
CA TYR A 64 -0.08 0.33 -4.74
C TYR A 64 -0.77 1.09 -3.60
N ALA A 65 -0.84 2.42 -3.72
CA ALA A 65 -1.43 3.26 -2.68
C ALA A 65 -2.94 3.03 -2.58
N GLY A 66 -3.44 2.98 -1.36
CA GLY A 66 -4.87 2.96 -1.06
C GLY A 66 -5.20 4.05 -0.06
N ILE A 67 -6.47 4.46 -0.02
CA ILE A 67 -6.94 5.44 0.95
C ILE A 67 -6.64 4.94 2.36
N GLY A 68 -6.03 5.77 3.19
CA GLY A 68 -5.64 5.40 4.55
C GLY A 68 -4.25 4.79 4.67
N TYR A 69 -3.61 4.44 3.55
CA TYR A 69 -2.21 4.00 3.57
C TYR A 69 -1.30 5.16 3.99
N THR A 70 -0.10 4.84 4.43
CA THR A 70 0.92 5.84 4.76
C THR A 70 2.03 5.81 3.72
N TYR A 71 2.40 6.97 3.17
CA TYR A 71 3.63 7.09 2.40
C TYR A 71 4.78 7.37 3.36
N ASP A 72 5.74 6.44 3.41
CA ASP A 72 6.95 6.56 4.22
C ASP A 72 8.09 7.02 3.31
N SER A 73 8.52 8.27 3.45
CA SER A 73 9.54 8.85 2.59
C SER A 73 10.94 8.26 2.84
N ASP A 74 11.20 7.79 4.06
CA ASP A 74 12.49 7.16 4.39
C ASP A 74 12.65 5.82 3.70
N ARG A 75 11.58 5.04 3.62
CA ARG A 75 11.55 3.76 2.90
C ARG A 75 11.20 3.91 1.43
N ASP A 76 10.72 5.08 1.02
CA ASP A 76 10.13 5.35 -0.30
C ASP A 76 9.07 4.28 -0.63
N ALA A 77 8.08 4.13 0.25
CA ALA A 77 7.11 3.06 0.18
C ALA A 77 5.73 3.47 0.68
N PHE A 78 4.69 2.90 0.06
CA PHE A 78 3.33 2.97 0.58
C PHE A 78 3.09 1.77 1.49
N ILE A 79 2.63 2.02 2.72
CA ILE A 79 2.45 1.01 3.76
C ILE A 79 0.96 0.94 4.12
N PRO A 80 0.33 -0.26 4.04
CA PRO A 80 -1.07 -0.42 4.44
C PRO A 80 -1.26 -0.11 5.93
N PRO A 81 -2.49 0.21 6.37
CA PRO A 81 -2.75 0.36 7.80
C PRO A 81 -2.40 -0.91 8.56
N LYS A 82 -1.84 -0.74 9.76
CA LYS A 82 -1.48 -1.88 10.62
C LYS A 82 -2.75 -2.62 11.05
N PRO A 83 -2.89 -3.91 10.70
CA PRO A 83 -4.14 -4.63 11.00
C PRO A 83 -4.31 -4.98 12.48
N PHE A 84 -3.20 -5.31 13.17
CA PHE A 84 -3.23 -5.71 14.58
C PHE A 84 -1.96 -5.25 15.28
N ALA A 85 -2.06 -4.96 16.58
CA ALA A 85 -0.94 -4.42 17.34
C ALA A 85 0.28 -5.35 17.39
N SER A 86 0.08 -6.66 17.34
CA SER A 86 1.15 -7.65 17.41
C SER A 86 1.89 -7.87 16.10
N TRP A 87 1.34 -7.40 14.99
CA TRP A 87 1.95 -7.61 13.68
C TRP A 87 3.14 -6.66 13.48
N THR A 88 4.12 -7.10 12.71
CA THR A 88 5.34 -6.34 12.43
C THR A 88 5.49 -6.10 10.94
N LEU A 89 6.16 -5.00 10.60
CA LEU A 89 6.38 -4.62 9.21
C LEU A 89 7.55 -5.42 8.63
N ASP A 90 7.30 -6.04 7.46
CA ASP A 90 8.36 -6.62 6.64
C ASP A 90 9.02 -5.47 5.85
N GLU A 91 10.30 -5.22 6.10
CA GLU A 91 11.02 -4.09 5.48
C GLU A 91 11.20 -4.26 3.97
N ASP A 92 11.19 -5.49 3.46
CA ASP A 92 11.38 -5.76 2.04
C ASP A 92 10.10 -5.53 1.24
N SER A 93 8.96 -6.01 1.75
CA SER A 93 7.67 -5.90 1.08
C SER A 93 6.86 -4.68 1.50
N CYS A 94 7.17 -4.11 2.67
CA CYS A 94 6.39 -3.09 3.36
C CYS A 94 4.94 -3.53 3.58
N LEU A 95 4.75 -4.81 3.82
CA LEU A 95 3.50 -5.42 4.25
C LEU A 95 3.61 -5.90 5.69
N TRP A 96 2.48 -6.10 6.34
CA TRP A 96 2.45 -6.50 7.74
C TRP A 96 2.45 -8.00 7.89
N ASP A 97 3.32 -8.51 8.77
CA ASP A 97 3.43 -9.94 9.07
C ASP A 97 2.91 -10.24 10.47
N ALA A 98 2.09 -11.30 10.56
CA ALA A 98 1.68 -11.83 11.85
C ALA A 98 2.89 -12.44 12.57
N PRO A 99 2.92 -12.41 13.92
CA PRO A 99 4.01 -13.05 14.67
C PRO A 99 4.05 -14.57 14.52
N VAL A 100 2.95 -15.17 14.06
CA VAL A 100 2.86 -16.62 13.79
C VAL A 100 2.46 -16.78 12.32
N ALA A 101 3.19 -17.62 11.59
CA ALA A 101 2.93 -17.85 10.18
C ALA A 101 1.53 -18.44 9.96
N TYR A 102 0.86 -18.02 8.87
CA TYR A 102 -0.42 -18.59 8.48
C TYR A 102 -0.28 -20.08 8.22
N PRO A 103 -1.16 -20.94 8.79
CA PRO A 103 -1.07 -22.38 8.59
C PRO A 103 -1.16 -22.77 7.11
N THR A 104 -0.42 -23.83 6.75
CA THR A 104 -0.31 -24.29 5.35
C THR A 104 -1.02 -25.61 5.10
N ASP A 105 -1.98 -25.96 5.95
CA ASP A 105 -2.72 -27.23 5.85
C ASP A 105 -3.92 -27.17 4.91
N GLY A 106 -4.14 -26.04 4.25
CA GLY A 106 -5.25 -25.87 3.31
C GLY A 106 -6.56 -25.42 3.95
N ALA A 107 -6.64 -25.37 5.28
CA ALA A 107 -7.82 -24.86 5.98
C ALA A 107 -7.80 -23.33 6.03
N MET A 108 -8.91 -22.74 6.41
CA MET A 108 -9.03 -21.30 6.57
C MET A 108 -8.95 -20.91 8.04
N TYR A 109 -8.27 -19.79 8.30
CA TYR A 109 -8.04 -19.31 9.66
C TYR A 109 -8.30 -17.81 9.74
N THR A 110 -8.65 -17.36 10.95
CA THR A 110 -8.71 -15.93 11.27
C THR A 110 -7.75 -15.62 12.41
N TRP A 111 -7.21 -14.43 12.39
CA TRP A 111 -6.26 -14.01 13.43
C TRP A 111 -7.00 -13.69 14.73
N ASN A 112 -6.49 -14.21 15.84
CA ASN A 112 -6.97 -13.90 17.17
C ASN A 112 -5.88 -13.10 17.91
N GLU A 113 -6.11 -11.80 18.06
CA GLU A 113 -5.12 -10.92 18.67
C GLU A 113 -4.94 -11.20 20.18
N GLU A 114 -6.00 -11.63 20.86
CA GLU A 114 -5.91 -11.92 22.29
C GLU A 114 -4.97 -13.09 22.60
N THR A 115 -5.00 -14.12 21.75
CA THR A 115 -4.15 -15.31 21.92
C THR A 115 -2.90 -15.24 21.06
N THR A 116 -2.77 -14.25 20.19
CA THR A 116 -1.70 -14.11 19.20
C THR A 116 -1.51 -15.41 18.40
N SER A 117 -2.62 -15.93 17.90
CA SER A 117 -2.64 -17.20 17.16
C SER A 117 -3.73 -17.20 16.09
N TRP A 118 -3.67 -18.20 15.22
CA TRP A 118 -4.66 -18.39 14.16
C TRP A 118 -5.76 -19.33 14.63
N ASP A 119 -7.01 -18.90 14.55
CA ASP A 119 -8.16 -19.72 14.89
C ASP A 119 -8.76 -20.31 13.63
N LEU A 120 -9.04 -21.62 13.68
CA LEU A 120 -9.67 -22.32 12.57
C LEU A 120 -11.08 -21.76 12.32
N VAL A 121 -11.35 -21.42 11.06
CA VAL A 121 -12.69 -21.00 10.65
C VAL A 121 -13.57 -22.26 10.56
N PRO A 122 -14.69 -22.32 11.31
CA PRO A 122 -15.56 -23.51 11.23
C PRO A 122 -16.10 -23.71 9.82
N THR A 123 -16.11 -24.95 9.36
CA THR A 123 -16.74 -25.34 8.10
C THR A 123 -18.07 -26.02 8.41
N GLU A 124 -19.08 -25.70 7.64
CA GLU A 124 -20.38 -26.36 7.80
C GLU A 124 -20.47 -27.65 7.02
#